data_425ebc965c9dc314999d1747e1c229d9
#
_entry.id   425ebc965c9dc314999d1747e1c229d9
#
_cell.length_a   1.000
_cell.length_b   1.000
_cell.length_c   1.000
_cell.angle_alpha   90.00
_cell.angle_beta   90.00
_cell.angle_gamma   90.00
#
_symmetry.space_group_name_H-M   'P 1'
#
loop_
_entity.id
_entity.type
_entity.pdbx_description
1 polymer ?
#
loop_
_entity_poly.entity_id
_entity_poly.type
_entity_poly.pdbx_seq_one_letter_code
_entity_poly.pdbx_strand_id
1 'polypeptide(L)'
;ATQGGRWKNLLIGLVVVPFFTSYLIRTIAWTSILRDDGAIIGIYRLLPWVAEDGRLLATPWAVIGGLTYNFMSFMILPIYVSLEKIDFRLTEAAADLGSTTWGAFRKVVLPLSMPGVFAGSLLVFIPAAGDYLNNRYLGSAKTSMIGTVVQNQFLVQVNYPQAAALSIVLMAIITTMVLIYSKFLGTEGLAV
;
A
#
# COMPACT_ATOMS: atom_id res chain seq x y z
N ALA A 1 -8.54 -1.90 17.69
CA ALA A 1 -8.48 -3.37 17.71
C ALA A 1 -9.22 -3.96 18.94
N THR A 2 -9.19 -3.33 20.08
CA THR A 2 -9.54 -3.93 21.37
C THR A 2 -10.98 -3.78 21.85
N GLN A 3 -11.74 -2.84 21.32
CA GLN A 3 -13.14 -2.60 21.75
C GLN A 3 -14.18 -2.96 20.69
N GLY A 4 -13.74 -3.58 19.57
CA GLY A 4 -14.60 -3.70 18.39
C GLY A 4 -15.63 -4.84 18.39
N GLY A 5 -15.60 -5.80 19.32
CA GLY A 5 -16.55 -6.90 19.36
C GLY A 5 -16.91 -7.46 17.97
N ARG A 6 -18.22 -7.49 17.63
CA ARG A 6 -18.73 -7.96 16.33
C ARG A 6 -18.26 -7.11 15.14
N TRP A 7 -18.04 -5.79 15.34
CA TRP A 7 -17.55 -4.87 14.31
C TRP A 7 -16.10 -5.12 13.91
N LYS A 8 -15.26 -5.58 14.84
CA LYS A 8 -13.87 -5.96 14.57
C LYS A 8 -13.78 -7.00 13.45
N ASN A 9 -14.52 -8.10 13.59
CA ASN A 9 -14.51 -9.18 12.60
C ASN A 9 -15.08 -8.74 11.26
N LEU A 10 -16.11 -7.90 11.28
CA LEU A 10 -16.70 -7.34 10.07
C LEU A 10 -15.73 -6.43 9.33
N LEU A 11 -15.02 -5.54 10.04
CA LEU A 11 -14.01 -4.66 9.44
C LEU A 11 -12.84 -5.44 8.85
N ILE A 12 -12.34 -6.47 9.55
CA ILE A 12 -11.29 -7.34 9.01
C ILE A 12 -11.80 -8.07 7.76
N GLY A 13 -13.01 -8.62 7.81
CA GLY A 13 -13.64 -9.24 6.64
C GLY A 13 -13.72 -8.30 5.46
N LEU A 14 -14.11 -7.05 5.68
CA LEU A 14 -14.23 -6.03 4.65
C LEU A 14 -12.88 -5.65 4.02
N VAL A 15 -11.78 -5.72 4.79
CA VAL A 15 -10.41 -5.53 4.28
C VAL A 15 -9.93 -6.75 3.50
N VAL A 16 -10.33 -7.95 3.92
CA VAL A 16 -9.85 -9.21 3.33
C VAL A 16 -10.65 -9.62 2.10
N VAL A 17 -11.98 -9.39 2.09
CA VAL A 17 -12.88 -9.78 0.98
C VAL A 17 -12.40 -9.29 -0.39
N PRO A 18 -11.99 -8.02 -0.58
CA PRO A 18 -11.46 -7.56 -1.86
C PRO A 18 -10.23 -8.33 -2.34
N PHE A 19 -9.46 -8.90 -1.42
CA PHE A 19 -8.26 -9.67 -1.75
C PHE A 19 -8.57 -10.98 -2.52
N PHE A 20 -9.74 -11.56 -2.30
CA PHE A 20 -10.20 -12.75 -3.03
C PHE A 20 -10.66 -12.44 -4.47
N THR A 21 -10.77 -11.16 -4.82
CA THR A 21 -11.06 -10.74 -6.19
C THR A 21 -9.75 -10.62 -6.98
N SER A 22 -9.78 -11.01 -8.25
CA SER A 22 -8.60 -10.88 -9.12
C SER A 22 -8.03 -9.46 -9.12
N TYR A 23 -6.72 -9.36 -8.97
CA TYR A 23 -5.97 -8.10 -9.04
C TYR A 23 -6.29 -7.30 -10.31
N LEU A 24 -6.30 -7.97 -11.46
CA LEU A 24 -6.61 -7.36 -12.76
C LEU A 24 -8.03 -6.79 -12.80
N ILE A 25 -9.02 -7.55 -12.33
CA ILE A 25 -10.42 -7.11 -12.30
C ILE A 25 -10.58 -5.87 -11.42
N ARG A 26 -9.94 -5.84 -10.26
CA ARG A 26 -9.94 -4.67 -9.36
C ARG A 26 -9.34 -3.44 -10.05
N THR A 27 -8.21 -3.61 -10.74
CA THR A 27 -7.54 -2.50 -11.45
C THR A 27 -8.40 -2.00 -12.61
N ILE A 28 -9.06 -2.89 -13.36
CA ILE A 28 -10.00 -2.51 -14.43
C ILE A 28 -11.24 -1.80 -13.85
N ALA A 29 -11.77 -2.26 -12.72
CA ALA A 29 -12.89 -1.57 -12.04
C ALA A 29 -12.52 -0.11 -11.69
N TRP A 30 -11.28 0.13 -11.24
CA TRP A 30 -10.78 1.49 -11.00
C TRP A 30 -10.79 2.34 -12.26
N THR A 31 -10.48 1.81 -13.44
CA THR A 31 -10.57 2.59 -14.69
C THR A 31 -11.99 3.06 -14.95
N SER A 32 -12.99 2.21 -14.71
CA SER A 32 -14.40 2.56 -14.89
C SER A 32 -14.87 3.62 -13.88
N ILE A 33 -14.35 3.59 -12.65
CA ILE A 33 -14.69 4.54 -11.59
C ILE A 33 -14.06 5.92 -11.84
N LEU A 34 -12.81 5.95 -12.37
CA LEU A 34 -12.03 7.16 -12.56
C LEU A 34 -12.18 7.80 -13.96
N ARG A 35 -12.94 7.19 -14.86
CA ARG A 35 -13.22 7.74 -16.19
C ARG A 35 -13.92 9.08 -16.10
N ASP A 36 -13.80 9.88 -17.17
CA ASP A 36 -14.37 11.23 -17.26
C ASP A 36 -15.92 11.27 -17.18
N ASP A 37 -16.56 10.12 -17.39
CA ASP A 37 -18.01 9.86 -17.22
C ASP A 37 -18.31 9.05 -15.94
N GLY A 38 -17.29 8.79 -15.10
CA GLY A 38 -17.40 7.98 -13.89
C GLY A 38 -18.07 8.73 -12.72
N ALA A 39 -18.55 7.96 -11.73
CA ALA A 39 -19.27 8.50 -10.58
C ALA A 39 -18.43 9.47 -9.72
N ILE A 40 -17.12 9.27 -9.64
CA ILE A 40 -16.23 10.06 -8.77
C ILE A 40 -15.85 11.38 -9.43
N ILE A 41 -15.76 11.47 -10.76
CA ILE A 41 -15.30 12.67 -11.45
C ILE A 41 -16.23 13.86 -11.23
N GLY A 42 -17.54 13.60 -11.12
CA GLY A 42 -18.52 14.66 -10.82
C GLY A 42 -18.26 15.30 -9.45
N ILE A 43 -17.93 14.50 -8.43
CA ILE A 43 -17.57 15.01 -7.10
C ILE A 43 -16.21 15.70 -7.13
N TYR A 44 -15.24 15.16 -7.86
CA TYR A 44 -13.90 15.72 -8.00
C TYR A 44 -13.92 17.11 -8.63
N ARG A 45 -14.74 17.32 -9.65
CA ARG A 45 -14.90 18.63 -10.35
C ARG A 45 -15.65 19.67 -9.50
N LEU A 46 -16.32 19.28 -8.42
CA LEU A 46 -16.92 20.22 -7.48
C LEU A 46 -15.89 20.89 -6.57
N LEU A 47 -14.65 20.39 -6.53
CA LEU A 47 -13.60 20.96 -5.70
C LEU A 47 -13.06 22.26 -6.35
N PRO A 48 -12.99 23.38 -5.59
CA PRO A 48 -12.71 24.69 -6.14
C PRO A 48 -11.31 24.87 -6.74
N TRP A 49 -10.40 23.92 -6.51
CA TRP A 49 -9.02 23.92 -7.05
C TRP A 49 -8.85 23.00 -8.27
N VAL A 50 -9.90 22.33 -8.70
CA VAL A 50 -9.87 21.44 -9.88
C VAL A 50 -10.41 22.19 -11.07
N ALA A 51 -9.68 22.15 -12.20
CA ALA A 51 -10.17 22.70 -13.47
C ALA A 51 -11.39 21.90 -13.96
N GLU A 52 -12.29 22.56 -14.69
CA GLU A 52 -13.52 21.92 -15.20
C GLU A 52 -13.24 20.72 -16.12
N ASP A 53 -12.08 20.72 -16.80
CA ASP A 53 -11.57 19.63 -17.62
C ASP A 53 -10.65 18.66 -16.84
N GLY A 54 -10.57 18.81 -15.52
CA GLY A 54 -9.75 17.99 -14.64
C GLY A 54 -10.04 16.50 -14.83
N ARG A 55 -8.98 15.72 -15.10
CA ARG A 55 -9.02 14.27 -15.24
C ARG A 55 -8.41 13.59 -14.04
N LEU A 56 -9.01 12.49 -13.60
CA LEU A 56 -8.43 11.61 -12.59
C LEU A 56 -7.65 10.47 -13.24
N LEU A 57 -8.23 9.85 -14.27
CA LEU A 57 -7.58 8.78 -15.01
C LEU A 57 -6.38 9.31 -15.81
N ALA A 58 -5.40 8.45 -16.04
CA ALA A 58 -4.15 8.78 -16.73
C ALA A 58 -3.28 9.81 -15.99
N THR A 59 -3.37 9.85 -14.67
CA THR A 59 -2.58 10.71 -13.78
C THR A 59 -1.72 9.88 -12.80
N PRO A 60 -0.64 10.47 -12.25
CA PRO A 60 0.11 9.83 -11.18
C PRO A 60 -0.76 9.50 -9.95
N TRP A 61 -1.75 10.34 -9.65
CA TRP A 61 -2.65 10.16 -8.52
C TRP A 61 -3.56 8.93 -8.69
N ALA A 62 -4.02 8.66 -9.92
CA ALA A 62 -4.78 7.43 -10.21
C ALA A 62 -3.92 6.18 -9.97
N VAL A 63 -2.66 6.21 -10.39
CA VAL A 63 -1.72 5.08 -10.17
C VAL A 63 -1.46 4.88 -8.68
N ILE A 64 -1.17 5.96 -7.94
CA ILE A 64 -0.95 5.90 -6.49
C ILE A 64 -2.20 5.38 -5.77
N GLY A 65 -3.39 5.88 -6.13
CA GLY A 65 -4.65 5.43 -5.55
C GLY A 65 -4.92 3.95 -5.83
N GLY A 66 -4.68 3.49 -7.06
CA GLY A 66 -4.82 2.09 -7.44
C GLY A 66 -3.83 1.18 -6.71
N LEU A 67 -2.56 1.56 -6.62
CA LEU A 67 -1.54 0.84 -5.85
C LEU A 67 -1.93 0.77 -4.36
N THR A 68 -2.32 1.90 -3.78
CA THR A 68 -2.73 1.98 -2.37
C THR A 68 -3.89 1.03 -2.09
N TYR A 69 -4.94 1.06 -2.90
CA TYR A 69 -6.09 0.17 -2.76
C TYR A 69 -5.71 -1.30 -2.92
N ASN A 70 -4.94 -1.62 -3.96
CA ASN A 70 -4.59 -3.01 -4.27
C ASN A 70 -3.69 -3.64 -3.20
N PHE A 71 -2.82 -2.86 -2.56
CA PHE A 71 -1.88 -3.34 -1.55
C PHE A 71 -2.28 -3.01 -0.10
N MET A 72 -3.42 -2.33 0.12
CA MET A 72 -3.90 -1.91 1.44
C MET A 72 -4.03 -3.09 2.41
N SER A 73 -4.54 -4.23 1.97
CA SER A 73 -4.70 -5.42 2.81
C SER A 73 -3.35 -5.96 3.32
N PHE A 74 -2.30 -5.91 2.47
CA PHE A 74 -0.95 -6.31 2.87
C PHE A 74 -0.34 -5.40 3.94
N MET A 75 -0.77 -4.14 4.02
CA MET A 75 -0.34 -3.22 5.06
C MET A 75 -1.18 -3.37 6.33
N ILE A 76 -2.50 -3.47 6.20
CA ILE A 76 -3.42 -3.48 7.34
C ILE A 76 -3.26 -4.76 8.17
N LEU A 77 -3.12 -5.93 7.54
CA LEU A 77 -3.07 -7.21 8.26
C LEU A 77 -1.88 -7.33 9.21
N PRO A 78 -0.63 -7.06 8.83
CA PRO A 78 0.50 -7.11 9.76
C PRO A 78 0.40 -6.09 10.89
N ILE A 79 -0.07 -4.87 10.58
CA ILE A 79 -0.30 -3.84 11.60
C ILE A 79 -1.37 -4.31 12.58
N TYR A 80 -2.46 -4.88 12.08
CA TYR A 80 -3.53 -5.41 12.91
C TYR A 80 -3.03 -6.50 13.85
N VAL A 81 -2.27 -7.49 13.34
CA VAL A 81 -1.69 -8.57 14.14
C VAL A 81 -0.72 -8.02 15.21
N SER A 82 0.07 -7.02 14.85
CA SER A 82 0.99 -6.37 15.79
C SER A 82 0.23 -5.62 16.89
N LEU A 83 -0.83 -4.90 16.54
CA LEU A 83 -1.68 -4.20 17.51
C LEU A 83 -2.44 -5.17 18.43
N GLU A 84 -2.82 -6.35 17.94
CA GLU A 84 -3.54 -7.34 18.74
C GLU A 84 -2.67 -7.98 19.83
N LYS A 85 -1.35 -8.00 19.62
CA LYS A 85 -0.38 -8.51 20.60
C LYS A 85 -0.09 -7.52 21.74
N ILE A 86 -0.48 -6.25 21.61
CA ILE A 86 -0.19 -5.24 22.64
C ILE A 86 -1.11 -5.43 23.84
N ASP A 87 -0.51 -5.57 25.03
CA ASP A 87 -1.25 -5.52 26.29
C ASP A 87 -1.71 -4.07 26.57
N PHE A 88 -3.01 -3.87 26.55
CA PHE A 88 -3.60 -2.54 26.77
C PHE A 88 -3.44 -2.01 28.20
N ARG A 89 -3.10 -2.88 29.16
CA ARG A 89 -2.73 -2.43 30.51
C ARG A 89 -1.54 -1.47 30.49
N LEU A 90 -0.66 -1.57 29.48
CA LEU A 90 0.44 -0.61 29.27
C LEU A 90 -0.07 0.80 28.97
N THR A 91 -1.20 0.93 28.28
CA THR A 91 -1.80 2.23 28.00
C THR A 91 -2.51 2.79 29.22
N GLU A 92 -3.12 1.95 30.04
CA GLU A 92 -3.72 2.32 31.33
C GLU A 92 -2.62 2.80 32.30
N ALA A 93 -1.54 2.04 32.43
CA ALA A 93 -0.39 2.45 33.27
C ALA A 93 0.23 3.78 32.79
N ALA A 94 0.31 4.03 31.49
CA ALA A 94 0.76 5.31 30.96
C ALA A 94 -0.20 6.46 31.32
N ALA A 95 -1.50 6.22 31.36
CA ALA A 95 -2.49 7.20 31.77
C ALA A 95 -2.38 7.50 33.28
N ASP A 96 -2.20 6.47 34.11
CA ASP A 96 -1.97 6.61 35.58
C ASP A 96 -0.71 7.45 35.88
N LEU A 97 0.30 7.40 35.01
CA LEU A 97 1.49 8.22 35.07
C LEU A 97 1.28 9.63 34.48
N GLY A 98 0.03 10.05 34.23
CA GLY A 98 -0.32 11.39 33.73
C GLY A 98 -0.15 11.57 32.21
N SER A 99 0.01 10.50 31.44
CA SER A 99 0.09 10.60 29.99
C SER A 99 -1.30 10.84 29.37
N THR A 100 -1.38 11.79 28.43
CA THR A 100 -2.61 11.96 27.62
C THR A 100 -2.82 10.76 26.70
N THR A 101 -4.03 10.56 26.16
CA THR A 101 -4.34 9.50 25.19
C THR A 101 -3.39 9.54 23.98
N TRP A 102 -3.08 10.72 23.47
CA TRP A 102 -2.11 10.91 22.39
C TRP A 102 -0.67 10.58 22.83
N GLY A 103 -0.32 10.94 24.07
CA GLY A 103 0.97 10.58 24.68
C GLY A 103 1.15 9.07 24.82
N ALA A 104 0.15 8.38 25.33
CA ALA A 104 0.14 6.91 25.44
C ALA A 104 0.23 6.25 24.05
N PHE A 105 -0.53 6.74 23.06
CA PHE A 105 -0.42 6.27 21.68
C PHE A 105 1.00 6.40 21.14
N ARG A 106 1.61 7.60 21.23
CA ARG A 106 2.92 7.87 20.65
C ARG A 106 4.07 7.16 21.37
N LYS A 107 3.97 7.01 22.71
CA LYS A 107 5.07 6.47 23.53
C LYS A 107 4.96 4.94 23.76
N VAL A 108 3.76 4.37 23.66
CA VAL A 108 3.51 2.96 23.97
C VAL A 108 3.01 2.23 22.72
N VAL A 109 1.84 2.62 22.16
CA VAL A 109 1.20 1.85 21.08
C VAL A 109 2.01 1.92 19.79
N LEU A 110 2.46 3.11 19.39
CA LEU A 110 3.19 3.28 18.14
C LEU A 110 4.50 2.49 18.11
N PRO A 111 5.40 2.58 19.11
CA PRO A 111 6.64 1.79 19.11
C PRO A 111 6.38 0.28 19.12
N LEU A 112 5.41 -0.19 19.91
CA LEU A 112 5.07 -1.61 19.98
C LEU A 112 4.39 -2.13 18.70
N SER A 113 3.77 -1.26 17.92
CA SER A 113 3.19 -1.63 16.61
C SER A 113 4.18 -1.55 15.44
N MET A 114 5.36 -0.95 15.62
CA MET A 114 6.35 -0.78 14.56
C MET A 114 6.75 -2.06 13.85
N PRO A 115 6.90 -3.23 14.51
CA PRO A 115 7.18 -4.48 13.80
C PRO A 115 6.13 -4.82 12.75
N GLY A 116 4.85 -4.57 13.03
CA GLY A 116 3.76 -4.74 12.08
C GLY A 116 3.81 -3.75 10.91
N VAL A 117 4.16 -2.48 11.21
CA VAL A 117 4.35 -1.46 10.17
C VAL A 117 5.51 -1.84 9.25
N PHE A 118 6.62 -2.31 9.80
CA PHE A 118 7.78 -2.74 9.02
C PHE A 118 7.47 -3.95 8.14
N ALA A 119 6.84 -4.98 8.70
CA ALA A 119 6.44 -6.15 7.95
C ALA A 119 5.47 -5.79 6.81
N GLY A 120 4.45 -4.97 7.10
CA GLY A 120 3.50 -4.49 6.11
C GLY A 120 4.15 -3.66 5.01
N SER A 121 5.10 -2.78 5.37
CA SER A 121 5.83 -1.95 4.40
C SER A 121 6.62 -2.80 3.41
N LEU A 122 7.30 -3.87 3.86
CA LEU A 122 8.01 -4.79 2.98
C LEU A 122 7.05 -5.56 2.07
N LEU A 123 5.94 -6.07 2.63
CA LEU A 123 4.91 -6.80 1.88
C LEU A 123 4.24 -5.94 0.80
N VAL A 124 4.17 -4.62 1.00
CA VAL A 124 3.65 -3.66 0.02
C VAL A 124 4.73 -3.24 -0.97
N PHE A 125 5.93 -2.89 -0.48
CA PHE A 125 6.99 -2.31 -1.30
C PHE A 125 7.49 -3.25 -2.39
N ILE A 126 7.73 -4.53 -2.06
CA ILE A 126 8.30 -5.48 -3.01
C ILE A 126 7.41 -5.66 -4.26
N PRO A 127 6.12 -6.02 -4.14
CA PRO A 127 5.25 -6.17 -5.31
C PRO A 127 4.91 -4.84 -5.97
N ALA A 128 4.78 -3.74 -5.22
CA ALA A 128 4.48 -2.43 -5.79
C ALA A 128 5.62 -1.89 -6.67
N ALA A 129 6.89 -2.14 -6.30
CA ALA A 129 8.04 -1.72 -7.08
C ALA A 129 8.10 -2.39 -8.46
N GLY A 130 7.64 -3.64 -8.58
CA GLY A 130 7.57 -4.38 -9.84
C GLY A 130 6.22 -4.24 -10.57
N ASP A 131 5.27 -3.49 -10.02
CA ASP A 131 3.94 -3.37 -10.62
C ASP A 131 3.97 -2.67 -11.98
N TYR A 132 3.28 -3.26 -12.94
CA TYR A 132 3.07 -2.68 -14.27
C TYR A 132 1.59 -2.50 -14.60
N LEU A 133 0.71 -3.25 -13.92
CA LEU A 133 -0.72 -3.26 -14.23
C LEU A 133 -1.39 -1.94 -13.86
N ASN A 134 -1.13 -1.41 -12.65
CA ASN A 134 -1.71 -0.13 -12.27
C ASN A 134 -1.27 0.98 -13.23
N ASN A 135 0.01 1.05 -13.57
CA ASN A 135 0.48 2.07 -14.50
C ASN A 135 -0.10 1.89 -15.91
N ARG A 136 -0.26 0.66 -16.38
CA ARG A 136 -0.82 0.37 -17.71
C ARG A 136 -2.28 0.78 -17.83
N TYR A 137 -3.09 0.58 -16.78
CA TYR A 137 -4.53 0.82 -16.82
C TYR A 137 -4.93 2.20 -16.27
N LEU A 138 -4.22 2.70 -15.26
CA LEU A 138 -4.56 3.95 -14.57
C LEU A 138 -3.61 5.09 -14.89
N GLY A 139 -2.41 4.79 -15.40
CA GLY A 139 -1.38 5.76 -15.71
C GLY A 139 -1.42 6.28 -17.14
N SER A 140 -0.39 7.01 -17.50
CA SER A 140 -0.15 7.57 -18.82
C SER A 140 1.27 7.31 -19.27
N ALA A 141 1.62 7.67 -20.51
CA ALA A 141 2.99 7.59 -21.02
C ALA A 141 4.00 8.42 -20.17
N LYS A 142 3.51 9.44 -19.45
CA LYS A 142 4.32 10.30 -18.56
C LYS A 142 4.53 9.70 -17.17
N THR A 143 3.75 8.68 -16.77
CA THR A 143 3.82 8.03 -15.45
C THR A 143 4.49 6.67 -15.53
N SER A 144 5.60 6.57 -16.27
CA SER A 144 6.29 5.28 -16.48
C SER A 144 6.85 4.73 -15.16
N MET A 145 6.52 3.48 -14.87
CA MET A 145 7.08 2.70 -13.76
C MET A 145 8.10 1.69 -14.32
N ILE A 146 9.07 1.31 -13.50
CA ILE A 146 10.11 0.35 -13.93
C ILE A 146 9.52 -0.99 -14.37
N GLY A 147 8.48 -1.49 -13.68
CA GLY A 147 7.74 -2.69 -14.07
C GLY A 147 7.13 -2.58 -15.47
N THR A 148 6.59 -1.41 -15.83
CA THR A 148 6.05 -1.14 -17.16
C THR A 148 7.14 -1.12 -18.23
N VAL A 149 8.31 -0.57 -17.91
CA VAL A 149 9.45 -0.55 -18.83
C VAL A 149 9.93 -1.98 -19.12
N VAL A 150 10.10 -2.79 -18.07
CA VAL A 150 10.48 -4.21 -18.22
C VAL A 150 9.45 -4.97 -19.04
N GLN A 151 8.18 -4.81 -18.75
CA GLN A 151 7.08 -5.45 -19.48
C GLN A 151 7.07 -5.05 -20.96
N ASN A 152 7.27 -3.76 -21.27
CA ASN A 152 7.36 -3.27 -22.64
C ASN A 152 8.53 -3.88 -23.42
N GLN A 153 9.73 -3.95 -22.80
CA GLN A 153 10.90 -4.57 -23.42
C GLN A 153 10.65 -6.06 -23.69
N PHE A 154 10.00 -6.75 -22.77
CA PHE A 154 9.75 -8.18 -22.87
C PHE A 154 8.65 -8.54 -23.87
N LEU A 155 7.47 -7.91 -23.76
CA LEU A 155 6.28 -8.30 -24.52
C LEU A 155 6.07 -7.54 -25.82
N VAL A 156 6.49 -6.26 -25.89
CA VAL A 156 6.20 -5.39 -27.04
C VAL A 156 7.40 -5.31 -27.96
N GLN A 157 8.59 -5.03 -27.42
CA GLN A 157 9.81 -4.90 -28.21
C GLN A 157 10.52 -6.23 -28.44
N VAL A 158 10.11 -7.30 -27.73
CA VAL A 158 10.70 -8.65 -27.79
C VAL A 158 12.22 -8.61 -27.56
N ASN A 159 12.70 -7.64 -26.80
CA ASN A 159 14.11 -7.46 -26.46
C ASN A 159 14.40 -8.12 -25.11
N TYR A 160 14.47 -9.45 -25.13
CA TYR A 160 14.69 -10.27 -23.92
C TYR A 160 15.97 -9.94 -23.16
N PRO A 161 17.13 -9.69 -23.83
CA PRO A 161 18.36 -9.35 -23.11
C PRO A 161 18.22 -8.05 -22.29
N GLN A 162 17.58 -7.03 -22.85
CA GLN A 162 17.39 -5.76 -22.16
C GLN A 162 16.34 -5.88 -21.04
N ALA A 163 15.25 -6.61 -21.27
CA ALA A 163 14.27 -6.90 -20.24
C ALA A 163 14.89 -7.65 -19.05
N ALA A 164 15.72 -8.67 -19.33
CA ALA A 164 16.43 -9.42 -18.31
C ALA A 164 17.41 -8.54 -17.52
N ALA A 165 18.20 -7.70 -18.19
CA ALA A 165 19.12 -6.77 -17.53
C ALA A 165 18.41 -5.81 -16.60
N LEU A 166 17.29 -5.19 -17.04
CA LEU A 166 16.46 -4.30 -16.21
C LEU A 166 15.84 -5.03 -15.03
N SER A 167 15.39 -6.27 -15.23
CA SER A 167 14.84 -7.09 -14.14
C SER A 167 15.88 -7.43 -13.08
N ILE A 168 17.11 -7.76 -13.48
CA ILE A 168 18.22 -8.05 -12.56
C ILE A 168 18.59 -6.78 -11.78
N VAL A 169 18.67 -5.62 -12.43
CA VAL A 169 18.94 -4.34 -11.77
C VAL A 169 17.83 -4.01 -10.76
N LEU A 170 16.57 -4.14 -11.17
CA LEU A 170 15.43 -3.92 -10.26
C LEU A 170 15.49 -4.85 -9.05
N MET A 171 15.73 -6.15 -9.28
CA MET A 171 15.86 -7.13 -8.20
C MET A 171 17.01 -6.80 -7.26
N ALA A 172 18.17 -6.40 -7.80
CA ALA A 172 19.31 -5.99 -6.98
C ALA A 172 19.01 -4.76 -6.12
N ILE A 173 18.32 -3.76 -6.69
CA ILE A 173 17.90 -2.56 -5.96
C ILE A 173 16.92 -2.93 -4.83
N ILE A 174 15.86 -3.71 -5.14
CA ILE A 174 14.87 -4.14 -4.14
C ILE A 174 15.56 -4.93 -3.03
N THR A 175 16.38 -5.92 -3.38
CA THR A 175 17.10 -6.75 -2.40
C THR A 175 17.98 -5.89 -1.51
N THR A 176 18.76 -4.97 -2.09
CA THR A 176 19.62 -4.05 -1.33
C THR A 176 18.79 -3.18 -0.38
N MET A 177 17.68 -2.62 -0.85
CA MET A 177 16.79 -1.81 -0.01
C MET A 177 16.18 -2.63 1.12
N VAL A 178 15.76 -3.87 0.86
CA VAL A 178 15.22 -4.78 1.88
C VAL A 178 16.28 -5.13 2.93
N LEU A 179 17.53 -5.43 2.51
CA LEU A 179 18.63 -5.72 3.42
C LEU A 179 19.01 -4.51 4.29
N ILE A 180 19.06 -3.32 3.69
CA ILE A 180 19.29 -2.07 4.43
C ILE A 180 18.16 -1.86 5.44
N TYR A 181 16.91 -1.97 5.00
CA TYR A 181 15.73 -1.80 5.82
C TYR A 181 15.71 -2.78 7.01
N SER A 182 15.97 -4.07 6.77
CA SER A 182 16.02 -5.08 7.83
C SER A 182 17.15 -4.84 8.84
N LYS A 183 18.32 -4.34 8.39
CA LYS A 183 19.45 -4.03 9.25
C LYS A 183 19.20 -2.81 10.17
N PHE A 184 18.56 -1.76 9.64
CA PHE A 184 18.33 -0.52 10.41
C PHE A 184 17.11 -0.57 11.32
N LEU A 185 16.10 -1.34 10.97
CA LEU A 185 14.82 -1.36 11.68
C LEU A 185 14.63 -2.62 12.56
N GLY A 186 15.67 -3.44 12.64
CA GLY A 186 15.84 -4.48 13.63
C GLY A 186 14.96 -5.72 13.38
N THR A 187 15.59 -6.83 13.11
CA THR A 187 14.97 -8.17 13.16
C THR A 187 14.69 -8.63 14.59
N GLU A 188 14.98 -7.82 15.61
CA GLU A 188 14.79 -8.16 17.02
C GLU A 188 13.31 -8.37 17.40
N GLY A 189 12.37 -7.84 16.59
CA GLY A 189 10.93 -8.06 16.80
C GLY A 189 10.30 -9.23 16.05
N LEU A 190 11.07 -9.93 15.18
CA LEU A 190 10.57 -11.07 14.40
C LEU A 190 10.99 -12.44 14.98
N ALA A 191 11.75 -12.43 16.08
CA ALA A 191 12.32 -13.63 16.72
C ALA A 191 11.66 -13.96 18.07
N VAL A 192 10.33 -13.77 18.20
CA VAL A 192 9.54 -14.27 19.33
C VAL A 192 8.30 -14.97 18.80
#